data_c34d2dfbf0c8dd7deb11a79ebe8fb7f2
#
_entry.id   c34d2dfbf0c8dd7deb11a79ebe8fb7f2
#
_cell.length_a   1.000
_cell.length_b   1.000
_cell.length_c   1.000
_cell.angle_alpha   90.00
_cell.angle_beta   90.00
_cell.angle_gamma   90.00
#
_symmetry.space_group_name_H-M   'P 1'
#
loop_
_entity.id
_entity.type
_entity.pdbx_description
1 polymer ?
#
loop_
_entity_poly.entity_id
_entity_poly.type
_entity_poly.pdbx_seq_one_letter_code
_entity_poly.pdbx_strand_id
1 'polypeptide(L)'
;MEFARSTWRLFAANARTAILFEFGFRFLFAILFVPACFGMVDLAMEAAGLAYLADTNMTTLFANPLAWVFLLVAALVLALGALFEMCALVVVMQAGKTGRRIGVFETSRLAFSSARRIARPSNWLLALFVLLLVPLTNLTVTSSALTGVRLPEFIMDFIWENGALTAVFVIVMAALYLHAFFLAFGIHFFTLCDESWMQARISSRSLLRGNAWRLARRLLALFAVFASGAVAAIVVGVLILAAILEGGLPFGVSFALTLVMFAFTIVVDCVFAPLSYAALSATFYEFSQERGIDVPYRIDEPSRTCRTRLARAAVGSFLAMLGLVSLLSYDPLHGVFESESQREPAPDFAITAHRGGAREAPENTLAAFQNAIDQGADWVELDVQQTADGVLVVMHDANLKRTTGLDKEFWQVTYDEIKDLDNGSWFDPAFADQRICTLEEALASVSYT
;
A
#
# COMPACT_ATOMS: atom_id res chain seq x y z
N MET A 1 19.56 10.51 24.66
CA MET A 1 18.52 10.61 25.72
C MET A 1 17.68 11.88 25.58
N GLU A 2 18.25 13.03 25.30
CA GLU A 2 17.53 14.32 25.19
C GLU A 2 16.50 14.34 24.06
N PHE A 3 16.87 13.88 22.86
CA PHE A 3 15.96 13.74 21.71
C PHE A 3 14.72 12.87 22.03
N ALA A 4 14.91 11.68 22.60
CA ALA A 4 13.79 10.81 22.96
C ALA A 4 12.87 11.46 24.00
N ARG A 5 13.46 12.20 24.96
CA ARG A 5 12.69 12.93 25.96
C ARG A 5 11.90 14.10 25.35
N SER A 6 12.47 14.84 24.41
CA SER A 6 11.78 15.94 23.71
C SER A 6 10.65 15.42 22.83
N THR A 7 10.89 14.34 22.08
CA THR A 7 9.87 13.63 21.28
C THR A 7 8.70 13.19 22.16
N TRP A 8 8.99 12.49 23.26
CA TRP A 8 7.96 12.03 24.17
C TRP A 8 7.15 13.17 24.79
N ARG A 9 7.79 14.27 25.20
CA ARG A 9 7.11 15.43 25.75
C ARG A 9 6.15 16.07 24.74
N LEU A 10 6.55 16.21 23.48
CA LEU A 10 5.69 16.74 22.43
C LEU A 10 4.49 15.83 22.17
N PHE A 11 4.72 14.53 22.06
CA PHE A 11 3.64 13.56 21.88
C PHE A 11 2.68 13.58 23.09
N ALA A 12 3.21 13.42 24.30
CA ALA A 12 2.42 13.30 25.53
C ALA A 12 1.55 14.54 25.84
N ALA A 13 2.00 15.73 25.41
CA ALA A 13 1.26 16.98 25.64
C ALA A 13 -0.16 16.96 25.06
N ASN A 14 -0.37 16.33 23.90
CA ASN A 14 -1.65 16.21 23.21
C ASN A 14 -1.91 14.78 22.68
N ALA A 15 -1.33 13.75 23.33
CA ALA A 15 -1.42 12.35 22.86
C ALA A 15 -2.86 11.88 22.62
N ARG A 16 -3.76 12.19 23.57
CA ARG A 16 -5.19 11.84 23.43
C ARG A 16 -5.79 12.43 22.14
N THR A 17 -5.52 13.69 21.86
CA THR A 17 -6.05 14.36 20.67
C THR A 17 -5.42 13.78 19.40
N ALA A 18 -4.12 13.52 19.40
CA ALA A 18 -3.41 12.91 18.27
C ALA A 18 -3.97 11.52 17.94
N ILE A 19 -4.10 10.64 18.95
CA ILE A 19 -4.61 9.28 18.77
C ILE A 19 -6.07 9.28 18.35
N LEU A 20 -6.93 10.09 18.97
CA LEU A 20 -8.35 10.18 18.61
C LEU A 20 -8.53 10.78 17.21
N PHE A 21 -7.68 11.72 16.81
CA PHE A 21 -7.67 12.26 15.45
C PHE A 21 -7.31 11.17 14.45
N GLU A 22 -6.24 10.42 14.67
CA GLU A 22 -5.79 9.33 13.79
C GLU A 22 -6.87 8.25 13.66
N PHE A 23 -7.42 7.81 14.78
CA PHE A 23 -8.49 6.81 14.76
C PHE A 23 -9.69 7.29 13.95
N GLY A 24 -10.18 8.51 14.22
CA GLY A 24 -11.32 9.09 13.50
C GLY A 24 -11.00 9.34 12.02
N PHE A 25 -9.79 9.80 11.71
CA PHE A 25 -9.35 10.03 10.34
C PHE A 25 -9.30 8.71 9.54
N ARG A 26 -8.65 7.67 10.07
CA ARG A 26 -8.55 6.35 9.42
C ARG A 26 -9.91 5.72 9.21
N PHE A 27 -10.80 5.81 10.21
CA PHE A 27 -12.15 5.30 10.12
C PHE A 27 -12.94 6.00 9.00
N LEU A 28 -12.92 7.34 8.97
CA LEU A 28 -13.60 8.11 7.92
C LEU A 28 -12.94 7.86 6.54
N PHE A 29 -11.62 7.73 6.50
CA PHE A 29 -10.90 7.46 5.28
C PHE A 29 -11.27 6.10 4.69
N ALA A 30 -11.31 5.06 5.51
CA ALA A 30 -11.69 3.72 5.08
C ALA A 30 -13.16 3.62 4.61
N ILE A 31 -14.08 4.34 5.26
CA ILE A 31 -15.52 4.23 4.93
C ILE A 31 -15.95 5.19 3.81
N LEU A 32 -15.32 6.35 3.67
CA LEU A 32 -15.75 7.37 2.69
C LEU A 32 -14.78 7.53 1.52
N PHE A 33 -13.49 7.66 1.81
CA PHE A 33 -12.53 8.04 0.79
C PHE A 33 -12.08 6.86 -0.05
N VAL A 34 -11.82 5.71 0.57
CA VAL A 34 -11.39 4.51 -0.14
C VAL A 34 -12.48 4.02 -1.10
N PRO A 35 -13.75 3.82 -0.67
CA PRO A 35 -14.81 3.44 -1.60
C PRO A 35 -15.06 4.48 -2.70
N ALA A 36 -15.00 5.78 -2.37
CA ALA A 36 -15.13 6.83 -3.37
C ALA A 36 -14.02 6.78 -4.43
N CYS A 37 -12.78 6.46 -4.03
CA CYS A 37 -11.68 6.29 -4.98
C CYS A 37 -11.87 5.06 -5.86
N PHE A 38 -12.33 3.93 -5.30
CA PHE A 38 -12.68 2.75 -6.10
C PHE A 38 -13.80 3.06 -7.09
N GLY A 39 -14.90 3.71 -6.65
CA GLY A 39 -15.97 4.11 -7.54
C GLY A 39 -15.52 5.06 -8.67
N MET A 40 -14.51 5.91 -8.43
CA MET A 40 -13.92 6.73 -9.49
C MET A 40 -13.08 5.89 -10.47
N VAL A 41 -12.41 4.83 -10.00
CA VAL A 41 -11.72 3.87 -10.88
C VAL A 41 -12.74 3.09 -11.72
N ASP A 42 -13.83 2.65 -11.12
CA ASP A 42 -14.93 1.97 -11.85
C ASP A 42 -15.55 2.87 -12.92
N LEU A 43 -15.82 4.14 -12.59
CA LEU A 43 -16.29 5.13 -13.57
C LEU A 43 -15.25 5.40 -14.68
N ALA A 44 -13.96 5.33 -14.39
CA ALA A 44 -12.90 5.47 -15.38
C ALA A 44 -12.90 4.25 -16.33
N MET A 45 -13.09 3.04 -15.80
CA MET A 45 -13.21 1.81 -16.59
C MET A 45 -14.48 1.83 -17.46
N GLU A 46 -15.62 2.20 -16.89
CA GLU A 46 -16.89 2.34 -17.62
C GLU A 46 -16.75 3.34 -18.77
N ALA A 47 -16.15 4.51 -18.50
CA ALA A 47 -15.90 5.52 -19.54
C ALA A 47 -15.00 4.99 -20.68
N ALA A 48 -14.06 4.08 -20.37
CA ALA A 48 -13.20 3.42 -21.34
C ALA A 48 -13.85 2.19 -22.01
N GLY A 49 -15.07 1.79 -21.61
CA GLY A 49 -15.76 0.60 -22.10
C GLY A 49 -15.13 -0.70 -21.60
N LEU A 50 -14.52 -0.69 -20.42
CA LEU A 50 -13.81 -1.83 -19.82
C LEU A 50 -14.64 -2.42 -18.69
N ALA A 51 -14.88 -3.73 -18.72
CA ALA A 51 -15.54 -4.47 -17.65
C ALA A 51 -14.56 -4.85 -16.51
N TYR A 52 -13.27 -4.95 -16.80
CA TYR A 52 -12.21 -5.28 -15.86
C TYR A 52 -10.88 -4.66 -16.30
N LEU A 53 -9.92 -4.62 -15.37
CA LEU A 53 -8.57 -4.10 -15.64
C LEU A 53 -7.58 -5.26 -15.78
N ALA A 54 -6.86 -5.29 -16.89
CA ALA A 54 -5.76 -6.21 -17.17
C ALA A 54 -4.60 -5.47 -17.86
N ASP A 55 -3.42 -6.07 -17.88
CA ASP A 55 -2.24 -5.54 -18.58
C ASP A 55 -2.53 -5.27 -20.07
N THR A 56 -3.27 -6.18 -20.71
CA THR A 56 -3.64 -6.12 -22.13
C THR A 56 -4.59 -4.98 -22.50
N ASN A 57 -5.39 -4.46 -21.54
CA ASN A 57 -6.36 -3.39 -21.79
C ASN A 57 -6.03 -2.04 -21.15
N MET A 58 -4.90 -1.92 -20.44
CA MET A 58 -4.44 -0.66 -19.82
C MET A 58 -4.29 0.48 -20.83
N THR A 59 -3.85 0.16 -22.06
CA THR A 59 -3.72 1.16 -23.12
C THR A 59 -5.07 1.76 -23.51
N THR A 60 -6.16 0.99 -23.48
CA THR A 60 -7.53 1.46 -23.75
C THR A 60 -7.99 2.42 -22.66
N LEU A 61 -7.72 2.11 -21.37
CA LEU A 61 -8.03 2.99 -20.26
C LEU A 61 -7.29 4.33 -20.41
N PHE A 62 -5.99 4.29 -20.66
CA PHE A 62 -5.16 5.50 -20.75
C PHE A 62 -5.37 6.29 -22.06
N ALA A 63 -5.91 5.68 -23.11
CA ALA A 63 -6.30 6.38 -24.32
C ALA A 63 -7.60 7.20 -24.17
N ASN A 64 -8.40 6.95 -23.12
CA ASN A 64 -9.68 7.63 -22.92
C ASN A 64 -9.49 8.91 -22.07
N PRO A 65 -9.77 10.14 -22.61
CA PRO A 65 -9.62 11.38 -21.87
C PRO A 65 -10.54 11.50 -20.64
N LEU A 66 -11.75 10.91 -20.71
CA LEU A 66 -12.70 10.96 -19.58
C LEU A 66 -12.25 10.07 -18.44
N ALA A 67 -11.64 8.92 -18.72
CA ALA A 67 -11.02 8.06 -17.70
C ALA A 67 -9.94 8.83 -16.90
N TRP A 68 -9.11 9.64 -17.59
CA TRP A 68 -8.13 10.48 -16.91
C TRP A 68 -8.75 11.48 -15.93
N VAL A 69 -9.93 12.04 -16.25
CA VAL A 69 -10.62 12.97 -15.34
C VAL A 69 -10.95 12.26 -14.03
N PHE A 70 -11.53 11.06 -14.07
CA PHE A 70 -11.87 10.29 -12.88
C PHE A 70 -10.63 9.86 -12.09
N LEU A 71 -9.60 9.37 -12.77
CA LEU A 71 -8.33 8.98 -12.13
C LEU A 71 -7.63 10.17 -11.46
N LEU A 72 -7.60 11.34 -12.11
CA LEU A 72 -7.03 12.56 -11.53
C LEU A 72 -7.83 13.05 -10.33
N VAL A 73 -9.16 12.94 -10.36
CA VAL A 73 -10.00 13.30 -9.21
C VAL A 73 -9.74 12.34 -8.04
N ALA A 74 -9.68 11.02 -8.28
CA ALA A 74 -9.32 10.05 -7.26
C ALA A 74 -7.95 10.35 -6.63
N ALA A 75 -6.95 10.60 -7.48
CA ALA A 75 -5.60 10.97 -7.05
C ALA A 75 -5.58 12.26 -6.21
N LEU A 76 -6.36 13.28 -6.62
CA LEU A 76 -6.47 14.54 -5.87
C LEU A 76 -7.14 14.33 -4.51
N VAL A 77 -8.16 13.49 -4.42
CA VAL A 77 -8.84 13.13 -3.17
C VAL A 77 -7.86 12.46 -2.20
N LEU A 78 -7.07 11.49 -2.69
CA LEU A 78 -6.02 10.84 -1.91
C LEU A 78 -4.96 11.84 -1.41
N ALA A 79 -4.47 12.71 -2.31
CA ALA A 79 -3.48 13.72 -1.95
C ALA A 79 -3.99 14.71 -0.89
N LEU A 80 -5.24 15.13 -1.01
CA LEU A 80 -5.88 16.03 -0.04
C LEU A 80 -6.05 15.35 1.32
N GLY A 81 -6.47 14.08 1.35
CA GLY A 81 -6.59 13.30 2.57
C GLY A 81 -5.26 13.16 3.30
N ALA A 82 -4.21 12.75 2.58
CA ALA A 82 -2.87 12.60 3.15
C ALA A 82 -2.29 13.94 3.63
N LEU A 83 -2.43 15.00 2.84
CA LEU A 83 -1.97 16.33 3.25
C LEU A 83 -2.72 16.84 4.48
N PHE A 84 -4.03 16.58 4.56
CA PHE A 84 -4.83 16.93 5.71
C PHE A 84 -4.34 16.25 6.99
N GLU A 85 -4.08 14.93 6.94
CA GLU A 85 -3.50 14.17 8.05
C GLU A 85 -2.15 14.75 8.48
N MET A 86 -1.23 14.96 7.53
CA MET A 86 0.09 15.52 7.81
C MET A 86 0.00 16.91 8.48
N CYS A 87 -0.84 17.80 7.96
CA CYS A 87 -1.06 19.12 8.54
C CYS A 87 -1.65 19.02 9.96
N ALA A 88 -2.57 18.10 10.21
CA ALA A 88 -3.18 17.90 11.51
C ALA A 88 -2.16 17.47 12.56
N LEU A 89 -1.29 16.51 12.22
CA LEU A 89 -0.24 16.05 13.13
C LEU A 89 0.76 17.18 13.44
N VAL A 90 1.17 17.96 12.44
CA VAL A 90 2.03 19.14 12.66
C VAL A 90 1.36 20.16 13.59
N VAL A 91 0.06 20.44 13.40
CA VAL A 91 -0.71 21.36 14.27
C VAL A 91 -0.79 20.86 15.71
N VAL A 92 -1.04 19.56 15.92
CA VAL A 92 -1.06 18.96 17.26
C VAL A 92 0.29 19.07 17.96
N MET A 93 1.39 18.83 17.23
CA MET A 93 2.76 18.96 17.78
C MET A 93 3.08 20.43 18.10
N GLN A 94 2.68 21.38 17.27
CA GLN A 94 2.83 22.80 17.53
C GLN A 94 2.09 23.23 18.81
N ALA A 95 0.85 22.76 18.99
CA ALA A 95 0.10 23.04 20.21
C ALA A 95 0.81 22.47 21.46
N GLY A 96 1.38 21.25 21.34
CA GLY A 96 2.18 20.63 22.41
C GLY A 96 3.45 21.43 22.74
N LYS A 97 4.15 21.94 21.72
CA LYS A 97 5.35 22.78 21.91
C LYS A 97 5.07 24.06 22.69
N THR A 98 3.89 24.65 22.51
CA THR A 98 3.47 25.90 23.16
C THR A 98 2.69 25.68 24.48
N GLY A 99 2.56 24.43 24.92
CA GLY A 99 1.83 24.07 26.13
C GLY A 99 0.31 24.20 26.03
N ARG A 100 -0.22 24.41 24.81
CA ARG A 100 -1.66 24.51 24.58
C ARG A 100 -2.27 23.10 24.41
N ARG A 101 -3.42 22.87 25.05
CA ARG A 101 -4.25 21.70 24.78
C ARG A 101 -5.23 22.03 23.66
N ILE A 102 -5.30 21.15 22.65
CA ILE A 102 -6.15 21.31 21.47
C ILE A 102 -7.05 20.09 21.33
N GLY A 103 -8.31 20.30 20.88
CA GLY A 103 -9.25 19.24 20.61
C GLY A 103 -9.23 18.76 19.16
N VAL A 104 -9.79 17.56 18.87
CA VAL A 104 -9.84 16.95 17.54
C VAL A 104 -10.48 17.88 16.51
N PHE A 105 -11.62 18.48 16.85
CA PHE A 105 -12.32 19.39 15.93
C PHE A 105 -11.52 20.65 15.60
N GLU A 106 -10.85 21.25 16.57
CA GLU A 106 -9.99 22.41 16.34
C GLU A 106 -8.75 22.04 15.49
N THR A 107 -8.14 20.86 15.78
CA THR A 107 -7.06 20.29 14.97
C THR A 107 -7.49 20.13 13.52
N SER A 108 -8.63 19.47 13.28
CA SER A 108 -9.18 19.26 11.93
C SER A 108 -9.45 20.56 11.19
N ARG A 109 -9.99 21.56 11.88
CA ARG A 109 -10.25 22.87 11.28
C ARG A 109 -8.97 23.59 10.85
N LEU A 110 -7.95 23.57 11.69
CA LEU A 110 -6.66 24.22 11.41
C LEU A 110 -5.91 23.47 10.30
N ALA A 111 -5.90 22.14 10.37
CA ALA A 111 -5.33 21.30 9.33
C ALA A 111 -5.99 21.54 7.97
N PHE A 112 -7.32 21.60 7.93
CA PHE A 112 -8.06 21.87 6.71
C PHE A 112 -7.75 23.26 6.14
N SER A 113 -7.59 24.26 7.00
CA SER A 113 -7.21 25.61 6.57
C SER A 113 -5.84 25.65 5.88
N SER A 114 -4.92 24.78 6.28
CA SER A 114 -3.61 24.61 5.65
C SER A 114 -3.70 23.73 4.40
N ALA A 115 -4.34 22.55 4.49
CA ALA A 115 -4.42 21.60 3.39
C ALA A 115 -5.13 22.18 2.14
N ARG A 116 -6.22 22.93 2.31
CA ARG A 116 -6.94 23.56 1.19
C ARG A 116 -6.08 24.50 0.33
N ARG A 117 -4.92 24.94 0.83
CA ARG A 117 -3.99 25.77 0.06
C ARG A 117 -3.33 25.02 -1.10
N ILE A 118 -3.44 23.70 -1.14
CA ILE A 118 -3.01 22.89 -2.29
C ILE A 118 -3.72 23.30 -3.59
N ALA A 119 -4.95 23.81 -3.49
CA ALA A 119 -5.71 24.31 -4.64
C ALA A 119 -5.11 25.58 -5.27
N ARG A 120 -4.16 26.26 -4.62
CA ARG A 120 -3.46 27.39 -5.22
C ARG A 120 -2.45 26.92 -6.26
N PRO A 121 -2.36 27.54 -7.45
CA PRO A 121 -1.44 27.10 -8.51
C PRO A 121 0.03 26.98 -8.05
N SER A 122 0.47 27.85 -7.13
CA SER A 122 1.80 27.82 -6.53
C SER A 122 2.12 26.55 -5.71
N ASN A 123 1.09 25.77 -5.37
CA ASN A 123 1.19 24.58 -4.50
C ASN A 123 0.87 23.26 -5.21
N TRP A 124 0.57 23.25 -6.51
CA TRP A 124 0.22 22.02 -7.23
C TRP A 124 1.33 20.96 -7.18
N LEU A 125 2.59 21.39 -7.15
CA LEU A 125 3.71 20.47 -6.94
C LEU A 125 3.68 19.76 -5.58
N LEU A 126 2.93 20.26 -4.59
CA LEU A 126 2.71 19.57 -3.33
C LEU A 126 1.78 18.36 -3.53
N ALA A 127 0.74 18.48 -4.36
CA ALA A 127 -0.11 17.33 -4.70
C ALA A 127 0.71 16.22 -5.36
N LEU A 128 1.53 16.60 -6.35
CA LEU A 128 2.42 15.66 -7.02
C LEU A 128 3.42 15.04 -6.04
N PHE A 129 3.99 15.82 -5.13
CA PHE A 129 4.90 15.32 -4.10
C PHE A 129 4.21 14.29 -3.20
N VAL A 130 3.00 14.59 -2.72
CA VAL A 130 2.23 13.65 -1.87
C VAL A 130 1.87 12.38 -2.64
N LEU A 131 1.44 12.51 -3.91
CA LEU A 131 1.04 11.36 -4.72
C LEU A 131 2.20 10.47 -5.14
N LEU A 132 3.32 11.06 -5.56
CA LEU A 132 4.44 10.27 -6.10
C LEU A 132 5.37 9.73 -5.03
N LEU A 133 5.62 10.48 -3.95
CA LEU A 133 6.58 10.05 -2.95
C LEU A 133 5.98 9.10 -1.92
N VAL A 134 4.74 9.32 -1.52
CA VAL A 134 4.14 8.54 -0.43
C VAL A 134 3.81 7.11 -0.84
N PRO A 135 3.15 6.83 -1.98
CA PRO A 135 2.89 5.45 -2.41
C PRO A 135 4.18 4.69 -2.76
N LEU A 136 5.11 5.36 -3.45
CA LEU A 136 6.35 4.73 -3.92
C LEU A 136 7.34 4.43 -2.78
N THR A 137 7.29 5.20 -1.70
CA THR A 137 8.28 5.08 -0.63
C THR A 137 7.82 4.20 0.54
N ASN A 138 6.53 3.81 0.61
CA ASN A 138 5.98 3.08 1.78
C ASN A 138 6.48 3.67 3.12
N LEU A 139 6.81 4.96 3.12
CA LEU A 139 7.28 5.65 4.31
C LEU A 139 6.11 5.83 5.27
N THR A 140 6.01 4.92 6.22
CA THR A 140 5.03 4.94 7.32
C THR A 140 5.04 6.24 8.12
N VAL A 141 6.07 7.07 7.95
CA VAL A 141 6.21 8.40 8.58
C VAL A 141 5.30 9.45 7.94
N THR A 142 4.71 9.20 6.76
CA THR A 142 4.09 10.25 5.97
C THR A 142 2.57 10.32 6.10
N SER A 143 1.85 9.26 5.80
CA SER A 143 0.38 9.24 5.90
C SER A 143 -0.15 7.82 5.92
N SER A 144 -1.05 7.54 6.84
CA SER A 144 -1.74 6.24 6.92
C SER A 144 -2.68 6.00 5.74
N ALA A 145 -3.18 7.07 5.13
CA ALA A 145 -4.11 7.02 4.03
C ALA A 145 -3.54 6.35 2.76
N LEU A 146 -2.21 6.35 2.61
CA LEU A 146 -1.53 5.92 1.39
C LEU A 146 -0.77 4.59 1.54
N THR A 147 -0.77 3.99 2.71
CA THR A 147 -0.04 2.72 2.96
C THR A 147 -0.56 1.52 2.16
N GLY A 148 -1.80 1.59 1.65
CA GLY A 148 -2.40 0.54 0.83
C GLY A 148 -2.15 0.66 -0.67
N VAL A 149 -1.58 1.78 -1.14
CA VAL A 149 -1.34 2.01 -2.58
C VAL A 149 -0.01 1.37 -2.97
N ARG A 150 -0.06 0.28 -3.74
CA ARG A 150 1.12 -0.46 -4.23
C ARG A 150 1.09 -0.55 -5.74
N LEU A 151 2.29 -0.68 -6.33
CA LEU A 151 2.38 -1.09 -7.72
C LEU A 151 1.84 -2.52 -7.86
N PRO A 152 1.06 -2.82 -8.90
CA PRO A 152 0.62 -4.18 -9.19
C PRO A 152 1.79 -5.17 -9.24
N GLU A 153 1.59 -6.40 -8.78
CA GLU A 153 2.66 -7.41 -8.69
C GLU A 153 3.28 -7.70 -10.05
N PHE A 154 2.46 -7.84 -11.11
CA PHE A 154 2.95 -8.09 -12.47
C PHE A 154 3.92 -6.99 -12.98
N ILE A 155 3.73 -5.71 -12.58
CA ILE A 155 4.67 -4.63 -12.93
C ILE A 155 5.99 -4.80 -12.16
N MET A 156 5.91 -5.23 -10.91
CA MET A 156 7.10 -5.46 -10.10
C MET A 156 7.88 -6.67 -10.61
N ASP A 157 7.19 -7.75 -10.99
CA ASP A 157 7.81 -8.96 -11.56
C ASP A 157 8.53 -8.61 -12.88
N PHE A 158 7.86 -7.90 -13.79
CA PHE A 158 8.48 -7.42 -15.03
C PHE A 158 9.74 -6.55 -14.79
N ILE A 159 9.73 -5.71 -13.74
CA ILE A 159 10.89 -4.90 -13.36
C ILE A 159 12.01 -5.80 -12.84
N TRP A 160 11.69 -6.78 -11.95
CA TRP A 160 12.68 -7.65 -11.31
C TRP A 160 13.31 -8.65 -12.29
N GLU A 161 12.58 -9.12 -13.28
CA GLU A 161 13.10 -10.02 -14.33
C GLU A 161 14.08 -9.33 -15.27
N ASN A 162 14.02 -8.00 -15.41
CA ASN A 162 14.91 -7.24 -16.27
C ASN A 162 15.95 -6.45 -15.46
N GLY A 163 17.20 -6.91 -15.44
CA GLY A 163 18.27 -6.28 -14.66
C GLY A 163 18.52 -4.79 -14.98
N ALA A 164 18.30 -4.34 -16.22
CA ALA A 164 18.43 -2.93 -16.58
C ALA A 164 17.28 -2.10 -15.99
N LEU A 165 16.05 -2.61 -16.07
CA LEU A 165 14.87 -1.96 -15.46
C LEU A 165 14.98 -1.95 -13.95
N THR A 166 15.43 -3.04 -13.32
CA THR A 166 15.73 -3.11 -11.89
C THR A 166 16.72 -2.02 -11.47
N ALA A 167 17.82 -1.86 -12.19
CA ALA A 167 18.81 -0.82 -11.90
C ALA A 167 18.20 0.59 -12.01
N VAL A 168 17.45 0.87 -13.08
CA VAL A 168 16.75 2.15 -13.25
C VAL A 168 15.73 2.39 -12.12
N PHE A 169 14.94 1.38 -11.80
CA PHE A 169 13.95 1.46 -10.72
C PHE A 169 14.62 1.78 -9.37
N VAL A 170 15.69 1.06 -9.02
CA VAL A 170 16.44 1.31 -7.76
C VAL A 170 17.03 2.72 -7.73
N ILE A 171 17.61 3.19 -8.85
CA ILE A 171 18.16 4.55 -8.94
C ILE A 171 17.06 5.60 -8.78
N VAL A 172 15.92 5.43 -9.45
CA VAL A 172 14.78 6.35 -9.35
C VAL A 172 14.24 6.36 -7.92
N MET A 173 14.04 5.19 -7.32
CA MET A 173 13.59 5.09 -5.93
C MET A 173 14.56 5.74 -4.96
N ALA A 174 15.86 5.49 -5.10
CA ALA A 174 16.89 6.13 -4.27
C ALA A 174 16.86 7.67 -4.42
N ALA A 175 16.71 8.18 -5.64
CA ALA A 175 16.59 9.62 -5.89
C ALA A 175 15.33 10.22 -5.27
N LEU A 176 14.19 9.52 -5.33
CA LEU A 176 12.93 9.93 -4.71
C LEU A 176 13.03 9.93 -3.18
N TYR A 177 13.61 8.88 -2.57
CA TYR A 177 13.87 8.84 -1.13
C TYR A 177 14.78 9.98 -0.67
N LEU A 178 15.87 10.23 -1.41
CA LEU A 178 16.77 11.33 -1.12
C LEU A 178 16.08 12.69 -1.25
N HIS A 179 15.21 12.84 -2.26
CA HIS A 179 14.40 14.05 -2.44
C HIS A 179 13.43 14.24 -1.26
N ALA A 180 12.69 13.19 -0.86
CA ALA A 180 11.79 13.23 0.29
C ALA A 180 12.53 13.57 1.60
N PHE A 181 13.71 12.99 1.80
CA PHE A 181 14.55 13.28 2.96
C PHE A 181 14.89 14.76 3.09
N PHE A 182 15.30 15.42 1.98
CA PHE A 182 15.60 16.85 1.99
C PHE A 182 14.34 17.74 2.10
N LEU A 183 13.15 17.18 1.91
CA LEU A 183 11.88 17.86 2.08
C LEU A 183 11.16 17.47 3.39
N ALA A 184 11.82 16.75 4.30
CA ALA A 184 11.23 16.26 5.54
C ALA A 184 10.53 17.33 6.38
N PHE A 185 11.02 18.57 6.35
CA PHE A 185 10.42 19.71 7.05
C PHE A 185 9.54 20.57 6.17
N GLY A 186 9.34 20.22 4.91
CA GLY A 186 8.51 21.00 3.97
C GLY A 186 7.09 21.20 4.46
N ILE A 187 6.47 20.15 5.00
CA ILE A 187 5.11 20.23 5.56
C ILE A 187 5.04 21.13 6.80
N HIS A 188 6.11 21.16 7.63
CA HIS A 188 6.18 22.06 8.79
C HIS A 188 6.20 23.53 8.35
N PHE A 189 7.07 23.89 7.40
CA PHE A 189 7.11 25.26 6.85
C PHE A 189 5.83 25.64 6.14
N PHE A 190 5.27 24.73 5.34
CA PHE A 190 3.99 24.94 4.68
C PHE A 190 2.85 25.17 5.68
N THR A 191 2.77 24.39 6.76
CA THR A 191 1.68 24.44 7.72
C THR A 191 1.82 25.58 8.72
N LEU A 192 3.04 25.78 9.27
CA LEU A 192 3.28 26.68 10.39
C LEU A 192 3.69 28.10 9.94
N CYS A 193 4.49 28.19 8.88
CA CYS A 193 5.02 29.49 8.40
C CYS A 193 4.18 30.09 7.25
N ASP A 194 3.09 29.45 6.84
CA ASP A 194 2.22 29.89 5.73
C ASP A 194 2.96 30.06 4.38
N GLU A 195 4.11 29.39 4.24
CA GLU A 195 4.90 29.41 3.02
C GLU A 195 4.17 28.74 1.86
N SER A 196 4.43 29.18 0.62
CA SER A 196 4.07 28.38 -0.55
C SER A 196 4.91 27.10 -0.58
N TRP A 197 4.44 26.05 -1.27
CA TRP A 197 5.22 24.81 -1.35
C TRP A 197 6.62 25.03 -1.96
N MET A 198 6.71 25.91 -2.94
CA MET A 198 8.01 26.26 -3.54
C MET A 198 8.97 26.82 -2.50
N GLN A 199 8.50 27.74 -1.65
CA GLN A 199 9.31 28.32 -0.58
C GLN A 199 9.61 27.30 0.52
N ALA A 200 8.62 26.54 0.96
CA ALA A 200 8.76 25.50 2.00
C ALA A 200 9.83 24.44 1.64
N ARG A 201 9.95 24.09 0.34
CA ARG A 201 11.03 23.22 -0.16
C ARG A 201 12.42 23.83 0.03
N ILE A 202 12.55 25.13 -0.27
CA ILE A 202 13.82 25.86 -0.11
C ILE A 202 14.18 25.95 1.38
N SER A 203 13.21 26.33 2.21
CA SER A 203 13.37 26.44 3.66
C SER A 203 13.75 25.10 4.30
N SER A 204 13.09 23.99 3.90
CA SER A 204 13.42 22.65 4.37
C SER A 204 14.86 22.24 4.03
N ARG A 205 15.27 22.43 2.76
CA ARG A 205 16.64 22.12 2.32
C ARG A 205 17.67 22.99 3.04
N SER A 206 17.36 24.27 3.22
CA SER A 206 18.23 25.19 3.96
C SER A 206 18.41 24.75 5.41
N LEU A 207 17.34 24.35 6.09
CA LEU A 207 17.37 23.87 7.48
C LEU A 207 18.21 22.59 7.61
N LEU A 208 18.17 21.71 6.63
CA LEU A 208 18.92 20.46 6.60
C LEU A 208 20.39 20.62 6.20
N ARG A 209 20.79 21.75 5.60
CA ARG A 209 22.18 21.96 5.22
C ARG A 209 23.08 21.94 6.47
N GLY A 210 24.00 20.98 6.57
CA GLY A 210 24.85 20.71 7.73
C GLY A 210 24.21 19.84 8.84
N ASN A 211 22.88 19.65 8.81
CA ASN A 211 22.14 18.85 9.79
C ASN A 211 21.63 17.50 9.26
N ALA A 212 21.85 17.21 7.97
CA ALA A 212 21.31 16.03 7.31
C ALA A 212 21.69 14.71 8.02
N TRP A 213 22.95 14.56 8.45
CA TRP A 213 23.40 13.36 9.16
C TRP A 213 22.74 13.20 10.55
N ARG A 214 22.47 14.31 11.24
CA ARG A 214 21.74 14.27 12.53
C ARG A 214 20.31 13.80 12.33
N LEU A 215 19.62 14.30 11.29
CA LEU A 215 18.28 13.82 10.94
C LEU A 215 18.32 12.34 10.55
N ALA A 216 19.25 11.93 9.67
CA ALA A 216 19.37 10.53 9.22
C ALA A 216 19.52 9.56 10.40
N ARG A 217 20.42 9.86 11.35
CA ARG A 217 20.59 9.03 12.57
C ARG A 217 19.33 8.96 13.42
N ARG A 218 18.58 10.05 13.55
CA ARG A 218 17.33 10.09 14.32
C ARG A 218 16.23 9.26 13.68
N LEU A 219 16.07 9.39 12.35
CA LEU A 219 15.11 8.59 11.60
C LEU A 219 15.48 7.11 11.63
N LEU A 220 16.78 6.78 11.51
CA LEU A 220 17.25 5.40 11.62
C LEU A 220 16.98 4.81 13.02
N ALA A 221 17.25 5.58 14.09
CA ALA A 221 16.95 5.15 15.44
C ALA A 221 15.44 4.96 15.68
N LEU A 222 14.62 5.86 15.15
CA LEU A 222 13.17 5.74 15.19
C LEU A 222 12.71 4.47 14.44
N PHE A 223 13.20 4.27 13.21
CA PHE A 223 12.92 3.10 12.41
C PHE A 223 13.32 1.80 13.13
N ALA A 224 14.51 1.76 13.76
CA ALA A 224 14.97 0.59 14.51
C ALA A 224 14.04 0.23 15.67
N VAL A 225 13.54 1.23 16.42
CA VAL A 225 12.56 1.01 17.49
C VAL A 225 11.26 0.43 16.95
N PHE A 226 10.74 0.98 15.86
CA PHE A 226 9.50 0.49 15.28
C PHE A 226 9.66 -0.88 14.61
N ALA A 227 10.77 -1.11 13.90
CA ALA A 227 11.08 -2.41 13.31
C ALA A 227 11.17 -3.50 14.40
N SER A 228 11.81 -3.20 15.51
CA SER A 228 11.87 -4.12 16.65
C SER A 228 10.49 -4.44 17.21
N GLY A 229 9.61 -3.42 17.33
CA GLY A 229 8.23 -3.60 17.77
C GLY A 229 7.41 -4.42 16.79
N ALA A 230 7.55 -4.17 15.49
CA ALA A 230 6.88 -4.91 14.43
C ALA A 230 7.33 -6.38 14.40
N VAL A 231 8.64 -6.65 14.49
CA VAL A 231 9.16 -8.01 14.58
C VAL A 231 8.60 -8.74 15.79
N ALA A 232 8.59 -8.10 16.97
CA ALA A 232 8.00 -8.69 18.17
C ALA A 232 6.51 -9.00 18.00
N ALA A 233 5.73 -8.11 17.37
CA ALA A 233 4.32 -8.33 17.08
C ALA A 233 4.10 -9.47 16.07
N ILE A 234 4.93 -9.58 15.03
CA ILE A 234 4.89 -10.68 14.06
C ILE A 234 5.19 -12.01 14.76
N VAL A 235 6.23 -12.07 15.58
CA VAL A 235 6.59 -13.30 16.32
C VAL A 235 5.43 -13.75 17.22
N VAL A 236 4.83 -12.81 17.98
CA VAL A 236 3.66 -13.12 18.82
C VAL A 236 2.47 -13.59 17.95
N GLY A 237 2.22 -12.93 16.82
CA GLY A 237 1.16 -13.31 15.88
C GLY A 237 1.36 -14.72 15.30
N VAL A 238 2.59 -15.06 14.90
CA VAL A 238 2.94 -16.40 14.40
C VAL A 238 2.75 -17.47 15.49
N LEU A 239 3.17 -17.20 16.73
CA LEU A 239 2.97 -18.12 17.84
C LEU A 239 1.47 -18.35 18.15
N ILE A 240 0.67 -17.29 18.10
CA ILE A 240 -0.79 -17.39 18.26
C ILE A 240 -1.39 -18.21 17.11
N LEU A 241 -1.00 -17.93 15.87
CA LEU A 241 -1.49 -18.65 14.70
C LEU A 241 -1.10 -20.13 14.76
N ALA A 242 0.14 -20.47 15.13
CA ALA A 242 0.58 -21.84 15.31
C ALA A 242 -0.28 -22.57 16.36
N ALA A 243 -0.54 -21.94 17.51
CA ALA A 243 -1.39 -22.52 18.55
C ALA A 243 -2.85 -22.73 18.09
N ILE A 244 -3.35 -21.88 17.19
CA ILE A 244 -4.68 -22.04 16.57
C ILE A 244 -4.69 -23.23 15.58
N LEU A 245 -3.69 -23.30 14.71
CA LEU A 245 -3.60 -24.34 13.66
C LEU A 245 -3.34 -25.74 14.22
N GLU A 246 -2.60 -25.86 15.31
CA GLU A 246 -2.38 -27.14 16.01
C GLU A 246 -3.65 -27.67 16.71
N GLY A 247 -4.79 -26.95 16.57
CA GLY A 247 -6.09 -27.41 17.07
C GLY A 247 -6.23 -27.38 18.60
N GLY A 248 -5.27 -26.75 19.29
CA GLY A 248 -5.22 -26.71 20.76
C GLY A 248 -6.18 -25.72 21.42
N LEU A 249 -6.77 -24.78 20.65
CA LEU A 249 -7.63 -23.74 21.19
C LEU A 249 -9.07 -23.86 20.70
N PRO A 250 -10.06 -23.72 21.61
CA PRO A 250 -11.48 -23.63 21.22
C PRO A 250 -11.71 -22.48 20.23
N PHE A 251 -12.64 -22.66 19.27
CA PHE A 251 -12.96 -21.65 18.24
C PHE A 251 -13.19 -20.25 18.83
N GLY A 252 -13.95 -20.13 19.94
CA GLY A 252 -14.20 -18.84 20.57
C GLY A 252 -12.93 -18.15 21.09
N VAL A 253 -11.94 -18.91 21.57
CA VAL A 253 -10.64 -18.37 22.02
C VAL A 253 -9.82 -17.91 20.83
N SER A 254 -9.77 -18.71 19.77
CA SER A 254 -9.07 -18.37 18.53
C SER A 254 -9.62 -17.10 17.89
N PHE A 255 -10.94 -16.99 17.80
CA PHE A 255 -11.62 -15.79 17.30
C PHE A 255 -11.34 -14.56 18.17
N ALA A 256 -11.41 -14.68 19.50
CA ALA A 256 -11.10 -13.59 20.42
C ALA A 256 -9.64 -13.11 20.29
N LEU A 257 -8.69 -14.03 20.16
CA LEU A 257 -7.26 -13.70 19.96
C LEU A 257 -7.05 -12.96 18.64
N THR A 258 -7.71 -13.39 17.56
CA THR A 258 -7.64 -12.71 16.25
C THR A 258 -8.17 -11.28 16.35
N LEU A 259 -9.31 -11.08 17.02
CA LEU A 259 -9.85 -9.74 17.26
C LEU A 259 -8.93 -8.86 18.11
N VAL A 260 -8.30 -9.42 19.14
CA VAL A 260 -7.33 -8.70 19.98
C VAL A 260 -6.11 -8.29 19.17
N MET A 261 -5.58 -9.19 18.32
CA MET A 261 -4.45 -8.87 17.43
C MET A 261 -4.81 -7.79 16.42
N PHE A 262 -5.99 -7.87 15.82
CA PHE A 262 -6.48 -6.84 14.91
C PHE A 262 -6.64 -5.48 15.60
N ALA A 263 -7.27 -5.44 16.78
CA ALA A 263 -7.39 -4.22 17.57
C ALA A 263 -6.02 -3.67 17.99
N PHE A 264 -5.08 -4.54 18.37
CA PHE A 264 -3.71 -4.15 18.69
C PHE A 264 -3.01 -3.49 17.51
N THR A 265 -3.13 -4.05 16.30
CA THR A 265 -2.56 -3.47 15.08
C THR A 265 -3.10 -2.06 14.83
N ILE A 266 -4.42 -1.86 14.93
CA ILE A 266 -5.05 -0.55 14.78
C ILE A 266 -4.51 0.45 15.82
N VAL A 267 -4.37 0.03 17.09
CA VAL A 267 -3.85 0.90 18.16
C VAL A 267 -2.40 1.27 17.89
N VAL A 268 -1.57 0.31 17.50
CA VAL A 268 -0.16 0.56 17.15
C VAL A 268 -0.07 1.56 16.01
N ASP A 269 -0.84 1.39 14.97
CA ASP A 269 -0.88 2.29 13.82
C ASP A 269 -1.33 3.72 14.19
N CYS A 270 -2.36 3.84 15.04
CA CYS A 270 -2.85 5.14 15.52
C CYS A 270 -1.85 5.87 16.45
N VAL A 271 -0.89 5.16 17.03
CA VAL A 271 0.18 5.76 17.86
C VAL A 271 1.43 6.04 17.03
N PHE A 272 1.70 5.19 16.04
CA PHE A 272 2.91 5.25 15.22
C PHE A 272 3.06 6.58 14.47
N ALA A 273 2.03 6.99 13.71
CA ALA A 273 2.06 8.21 12.93
C ALA A 273 2.26 9.46 13.81
N PRO A 274 1.46 9.69 14.87
CA PRO A 274 1.70 10.83 15.78
C PRO A 274 3.06 10.83 16.45
N LEU A 275 3.58 9.67 16.85
CA LEU A 275 4.90 9.59 17.49
C LEU A 275 6.03 9.90 16.49
N SER A 276 5.90 9.45 15.25
CA SER A 276 6.82 9.79 14.16
C SER A 276 6.83 11.29 13.87
N TYR A 277 5.65 11.90 13.81
CA TYR A 277 5.55 13.36 13.66
C TYR A 277 6.06 14.12 14.87
N ALA A 278 5.92 13.59 16.08
CA ALA A 278 6.54 14.18 17.28
C ALA A 278 8.06 14.17 17.19
N ALA A 279 8.67 13.09 16.72
CA ALA A 279 10.11 12.97 16.52
C ALA A 279 10.61 13.94 15.43
N LEU A 280 9.88 14.02 14.31
CA LEU A 280 10.21 14.94 13.22
C LEU A 280 10.06 16.40 13.66
N SER A 281 8.96 16.74 14.36
CA SER A 281 8.70 18.08 14.89
C SER A 281 9.71 18.48 15.97
N ALA A 282 10.09 17.57 16.87
CA ALA A 282 11.15 17.83 17.88
C ALA A 282 12.46 18.21 17.18
N THR A 283 12.82 17.50 16.11
CA THR A 283 14.00 17.79 15.31
C THR A 283 13.88 19.12 14.56
N PHE A 284 12.72 19.39 14.01
CA PHE A 284 12.41 20.66 13.33
C PHE A 284 12.60 21.87 14.25
N TYR A 285 12.04 21.83 15.47
CA TYR A 285 12.18 22.93 16.43
C TYR A 285 13.60 23.11 16.91
N GLU A 286 14.34 22.03 17.17
CA GLU A 286 15.74 22.11 17.58
C GLU A 286 16.60 22.77 16.48
N PHE A 287 16.47 22.31 15.24
CA PHE A 287 17.24 22.88 14.11
C PHE A 287 16.85 24.32 13.80
N SER A 288 15.55 24.66 13.93
CA SER A 288 15.07 26.03 13.75
C SER A 288 15.64 26.96 14.82
N GLN A 289 15.66 26.53 16.07
CA GLN A 289 16.24 27.29 17.18
C GLN A 289 17.76 27.51 17.00
N GLU A 290 18.51 26.47 16.60
CA GLU A 290 19.95 26.59 16.30
C GLU A 290 20.24 27.60 15.17
N ARG A 291 19.30 27.81 14.27
CA ARG A 291 19.42 28.74 13.14
C ARG A 291 18.80 30.10 13.41
N GLY A 292 18.24 30.34 14.59
CA GLY A 292 17.55 31.58 14.90
C GLY A 292 16.27 31.78 14.05
N ILE A 293 15.69 30.69 13.52
CA ILE A 293 14.42 30.76 12.78
C ILE A 293 13.29 30.81 13.79
N ASP A 294 12.59 31.94 13.83
CA ASP A 294 11.36 32.05 14.61
C ASP A 294 10.23 31.32 13.89
N VAL A 295 9.69 30.29 14.51
CA VAL A 295 8.54 29.56 14.00
C VAL A 295 7.28 30.22 14.53
N PRO A 296 6.52 30.95 13.69
CA PRO A 296 5.39 31.72 14.16
C PRO A 296 4.33 30.81 14.77
N TYR A 297 3.84 31.22 15.94
CA TYR A 297 2.72 30.57 16.59
C TYR A 297 1.41 31.04 15.91
N ARG A 298 1.04 30.38 14.82
CA ARG A 298 -0.24 30.63 14.13
C ARG A 298 -1.29 29.60 14.50
N ILE A 299 -1.77 29.66 15.73
CA ILE A 299 -3.12 29.18 16.03
C ILE A 299 -3.96 30.45 16.20
N ASP A 300 -4.25 31.12 15.10
CA ASP A 300 -5.10 32.30 15.11
C ASP A 300 -6.47 31.97 15.70
N GLU A 301 -6.95 32.78 16.64
CA GLU A 301 -8.34 32.72 17.04
C GLU A 301 -9.23 32.93 15.80
N PRO A 302 -10.27 32.12 15.60
CA PRO A 302 -11.10 32.25 14.41
C PRO A 302 -11.77 33.61 14.39
N SER A 303 -11.46 34.44 13.40
CA SER A 303 -12.36 35.57 13.10
C SER A 303 -13.76 34.99 12.85
N ARG A 304 -14.70 35.37 13.69
CA ARG A 304 -16.13 34.96 13.61
C ARG A 304 -16.79 35.62 12.40
N THR A 305 -16.44 35.28 11.18
CA THR A 305 -17.03 35.82 9.98
C THR A 305 -17.83 34.78 9.19
N CYS A 306 -18.79 35.26 8.43
CA CYS A 306 -19.68 34.50 7.51
C CYS A 306 -18.96 33.49 6.63
N ARG A 307 -17.67 33.67 6.37
CA ARG A 307 -16.74 32.76 5.68
C ARG A 307 -16.69 31.33 6.32
N THR A 308 -16.87 31.22 7.65
CA THR A 308 -16.84 29.92 8.35
C THR A 308 -18.10 29.08 8.10
N ARG A 309 -19.25 29.72 7.84
CA ARG A 309 -20.50 29.00 7.49
C ARG A 309 -20.41 28.43 6.07
N LEU A 310 -19.92 29.21 5.12
CA LEU A 310 -19.74 28.76 3.73
C LEU A 310 -18.70 27.61 3.64
N ALA A 311 -17.57 27.73 4.36
CA ALA A 311 -16.55 26.68 4.41
C ALA A 311 -17.07 25.40 5.05
N ARG A 312 -17.89 25.50 6.14
CA ARG A 312 -18.52 24.31 6.75
C ARG A 312 -19.56 23.68 5.82
N ALA A 313 -20.35 24.51 5.13
CA ALA A 313 -21.29 24.02 4.13
C ALA A 313 -20.57 23.32 2.97
N ALA A 314 -19.48 23.90 2.45
CA ALA A 314 -18.69 23.30 1.39
C ALA A 314 -18.03 21.95 1.82
N VAL A 315 -17.47 21.91 3.03
CA VAL A 315 -16.92 20.64 3.60
C VAL A 315 -18.03 19.63 3.82
N GLY A 316 -19.16 20.06 4.38
CA GLY A 316 -20.30 19.18 4.59
C GLY A 316 -20.88 18.65 3.28
N SER A 317 -20.99 19.50 2.24
CA SER A 317 -21.43 19.08 0.90
C SER A 317 -20.43 18.13 0.22
N PHE A 318 -19.11 18.38 0.39
CA PHE A 318 -18.06 17.51 -0.14
C PHE A 318 -18.08 16.13 0.54
N LEU A 319 -18.18 16.10 1.87
CA LEU A 319 -18.27 14.84 2.62
C LEU A 319 -19.60 14.11 2.31
N ALA A 320 -20.70 14.83 2.14
CA ALA A 320 -21.97 14.25 1.72
C ALA A 320 -21.92 13.68 0.30
N MET A 321 -21.23 14.37 -0.61
CA MET A 321 -21.00 13.88 -1.98
C MET A 321 -20.10 12.64 -1.98
N LEU A 322 -19.01 12.64 -1.21
CA LEU A 322 -18.16 11.45 -1.04
C LEU A 322 -18.95 10.30 -0.42
N GLY A 323 -19.77 10.57 0.61
CA GLY A 323 -20.64 9.58 1.22
C GLY A 323 -21.68 9.03 0.24
N LEU A 324 -22.22 9.89 -0.63
CA LEU A 324 -23.17 9.47 -1.67
C LEU A 324 -22.46 8.61 -2.74
N VAL A 325 -21.31 9.03 -3.23
CA VAL A 325 -20.51 8.23 -4.18
C VAL A 325 -20.12 6.90 -3.54
N SER A 326 -19.67 6.93 -2.29
CA SER A 326 -19.35 5.72 -1.53
C SER A 326 -20.56 4.79 -1.35
N LEU A 327 -21.75 5.34 -1.08
CA LEU A 327 -22.98 4.58 -0.94
C LEU A 327 -23.46 3.98 -2.28
N LEU A 328 -23.26 4.71 -3.37
CA LEU A 328 -23.63 4.26 -4.72
C LEU A 328 -22.63 3.27 -5.30
N SER A 329 -21.36 3.37 -4.94
CA SER A 329 -20.29 2.49 -5.44
C SER A 329 -20.00 1.30 -4.52
N TYR A 330 -20.41 1.36 -3.26
CA TYR A 330 -20.17 0.33 -2.26
C TYR A 330 -21.48 -0.37 -1.95
N ASP A 331 -21.65 -1.53 -2.53
CA ASP A 331 -22.70 -2.47 -2.11
C ASP A 331 -22.08 -3.61 -1.28
N PRO A 332 -21.75 -3.34 0.02
CA PRO A 332 -21.17 -4.35 0.90
C PRO A 332 -22.15 -5.46 1.24
N LEU A 333 -23.41 -5.26 0.90
CA LEU A 333 -24.51 -6.17 1.24
C LEU A 333 -24.95 -7.01 0.03
N HIS A 334 -24.58 -6.64 -1.20
CA HIS A 334 -24.92 -7.41 -2.39
C HIS A 334 -24.41 -8.85 -2.30
N GLY A 335 -23.19 -9.05 -1.83
CA GLY A 335 -22.66 -10.40 -1.67
C GLY A 335 -23.13 -11.16 -0.42
N VAL A 336 -23.70 -10.46 0.58
CA VAL A 336 -24.11 -11.08 1.86
C VAL A 336 -25.61 -11.38 1.92
N PHE A 337 -26.45 -10.61 1.20
CA PHE A 337 -27.90 -10.71 1.23
C PHE A 337 -28.55 -11.09 -0.11
N GLU A 338 -27.80 -11.31 -1.18
CA GLU A 338 -28.35 -12.02 -2.30
C GLU A 338 -28.73 -13.43 -1.86
N SER A 339 -30.02 -13.63 -1.65
CA SER A 339 -30.54 -14.98 -1.52
C SER A 339 -30.19 -15.73 -2.80
N GLU A 340 -29.76 -16.98 -2.70
CA GLU A 340 -29.45 -17.88 -3.83
C GLU A 340 -30.52 -17.90 -4.94
N SER A 341 -31.71 -17.38 -4.64
CA SER A 341 -32.86 -17.33 -5.56
C SER A 341 -32.91 -16.11 -6.49
N GLN A 342 -32.01 -15.11 -6.34
CA GLN A 342 -31.95 -13.91 -7.19
C GLN A 342 -30.57 -13.69 -7.84
N ARG A 343 -29.66 -14.64 -7.71
CA ARG A 343 -28.47 -14.61 -8.55
C ARG A 343 -28.96 -14.79 -9.98
N GLU A 344 -28.87 -13.73 -10.79
CA GLU A 344 -28.65 -13.97 -12.21
C GLU A 344 -27.54 -15.01 -12.31
N PRO A 345 -27.66 -16.03 -13.19
CA PRO A 345 -26.60 -17.00 -13.33
C PRO A 345 -25.31 -16.21 -13.42
N ALA A 346 -24.39 -16.45 -12.44
CA ALA A 346 -23.11 -15.78 -12.40
C ALA A 346 -22.56 -15.82 -13.83
N PRO A 347 -22.06 -14.71 -14.38
CA PRO A 347 -21.47 -14.75 -15.71
C PRO A 347 -20.54 -15.94 -15.70
N ASP A 348 -20.64 -16.84 -16.68
CA ASP A 348 -19.87 -18.08 -16.77
C ASP A 348 -18.41 -17.76 -16.45
N PHE A 349 -18.04 -17.83 -15.15
CA PHE A 349 -16.65 -17.69 -14.76
C PHE A 349 -16.02 -19.06 -14.91
N ALA A 350 -14.93 -19.11 -15.64
CA ALA A 350 -14.15 -20.32 -15.78
C ALA A 350 -13.01 -20.30 -14.75
N ILE A 351 -12.82 -21.40 -14.06
CA ILE A 351 -11.73 -21.62 -13.12
C ILE A 351 -10.54 -22.16 -13.90
N THR A 352 -9.44 -21.40 -13.91
CA THR A 352 -8.19 -21.83 -14.54
C THR A 352 -7.22 -22.33 -13.45
N ALA A 353 -6.80 -23.58 -13.55
CA ALA A 353 -5.78 -24.15 -12.69
C ALA A 353 -4.38 -23.73 -13.18
N HIS A 354 -3.77 -22.74 -12.51
CA HIS A 354 -2.44 -22.25 -12.81
C HIS A 354 -1.40 -23.34 -12.60
N ARG A 355 -0.63 -23.66 -13.66
CA ARG A 355 0.36 -24.77 -13.71
C ARG A 355 -0.23 -26.13 -13.30
N GLY A 356 -1.51 -26.34 -13.58
CA GLY A 356 -2.22 -27.54 -13.16
C GLY A 356 -2.66 -27.56 -11.69
N GLY A 357 -2.70 -26.42 -10.99
CA GLY A 357 -3.06 -26.38 -9.57
C GLY A 357 -1.90 -26.69 -8.62
N ALA A 358 -0.83 -25.95 -8.73
CA ALA A 358 0.48 -26.11 -8.08
C ALA A 358 0.51 -26.09 -6.52
N ARG A 359 -0.65 -26.15 -5.84
CA ARG A 359 -0.72 -26.21 -4.37
C ARG A 359 -0.86 -27.62 -3.81
N GLU A 360 -1.40 -28.53 -4.57
CA GLU A 360 -1.72 -29.90 -4.12
C GLU A 360 -0.97 -30.98 -4.87
N ALA A 361 -0.35 -30.61 -6.02
CA ALA A 361 0.53 -31.48 -6.79
C ALA A 361 1.69 -30.67 -7.38
N PRO A 362 2.81 -31.29 -7.77
CA PRO A 362 3.94 -30.58 -8.35
C PRO A 362 3.54 -29.91 -9.67
N GLU A 363 3.83 -28.61 -9.78
CA GLU A 363 3.48 -27.78 -10.93
C GLU A 363 3.91 -28.39 -12.27
N ASN A 364 3.11 -28.16 -13.32
CA ASN A 364 3.45 -28.55 -14.69
C ASN A 364 3.72 -30.06 -14.86
N THR A 365 3.00 -30.92 -14.10
CA THR A 365 3.07 -32.38 -14.20
C THR A 365 1.69 -32.97 -14.53
N LEU A 366 1.69 -34.21 -15.05
CA LEU A 366 0.45 -34.93 -15.33
C LEU A 366 -0.39 -35.13 -14.06
N ALA A 367 0.25 -35.33 -12.90
CA ALA A 367 -0.45 -35.41 -11.61
C ALA A 367 -1.18 -34.10 -11.26
N ALA A 368 -0.57 -32.95 -11.51
CA ALA A 368 -1.21 -31.66 -11.28
C ALA A 368 -2.42 -31.47 -12.20
N PHE A 369 -2.29 -31.81 -13.48
CA PHE A 369 -3.39 -31.71 -14.45
C PHE A 369 -4.56 -32.62 -14.07
N GLN A 370 -4.28 -33.87 -13.70
CA GLN A 370 -5.33 -34.78 -13.24
C GLN A 370 -6.02 -34.27 -11.97
N ASN A 371 -5.25 -33.74 -11.02
CA ASN A 371 -5.82 -33.15 -9.81
C ASN A 371 -6.72 -31.94 -10.11
N ALA A 372 -6.34 -31.08 -11.05
CA ALA A 372 -7.16 -29.95 -11.49
C ALA A 372 -8.49 -30.41 -12.12
N ILE A 373 -8.45 -31.46 -12.95
CA ILE A 373 -9.64 -32.07 -13.56
C ILE A 373 -10.54 -32.65 -12.47
N ASP A 374 -9.99 -33.40 -11.52
CA ASP A 374 -10.75 -34.04 -10.44
C ASP A 374 -11.43 -33.01 -9.52
N GLN A 375 -10.85 -31.81 -9.40
CA GLN A 375 -11.43 -30.68 -8.67
C GLN A 375 -12.41 -29.84 -9.49
N GLY A 376 -12.61 -30.17 -10.77
CA GLY A 376 -13.58 -29.49 -11.65
C GLY A 376 -13.12 -28.13 -12.16
N ALA A 377 -11.81 -27.92 -12.37
CA ALA A 377 -11.31 -26.75 -13.07
C ALA A 377 -11.78 -26.76 -14.54
N ASP A 378 -12.20 -25.60 -15.06
CA ASP A 378 -12.66 -25.48 -16.44
C ASP A 378 -11.49 -25.43 -17.43
N TRP A 379 -10.34 -24.93 -16.96
CA TRP A 379 -9.12 -24.78 -17.76
C TRP A 379 -7.90 -25.18 -16.95
N VAL A 380 -6.93 -25.76 -17.64
CA VAL A 380 -5.59 -26.01 -17.12
C VAL A 380 -4.63 -25.07 -17.85
N GLU A 381 -3.91 -24.25 -17.11
CA GLU A 381 -2.82 -23.45 -17.64
C GLU A 381 -1.51 -24.20 -17.44
N LEU A 382 -0.60 -24.11 -18.43
CA LEU A 382 0.70 -24.75 -18.43
C LEU A 382 1.75 -23.89 -19.13
N ASP A 383 3.00 -24.06 -18.75
CA ASP A 383 4.16 -23.37 -19.34
C ASP A 383 4.91 -24.32 -20.28
N VAL A 384 5.44 -23.79 -21.39
CA VAL A 384 6.14 -24.61 -22.39
C VAL A 384 7.57 -24.11 -22.59
N GLN A 385 8.51 -25.04 -22.58
CA GLN A 385 9.90 -24.82 -22.94
C GLN A 385 10.28 -25.69 -24.14
N GLN A 386 11.38 -25.35 -24.82
CA GLN A 386 11.88 -26.13 -25.94
C GLN A 386 13.28 -26.64 -25.64
N THR A 387 13.49 -27.94 -25.82
CA THR A 387 14.80 -28.59 -25.71
C THR A 387 15.71 -28.32 -26.93
N ALA A 388 17.00 -28.62 -26.81
CA ALA A 388 17.98 -28.43 -27.88
C ALA A 388 17.65 -29.21 -29.18
N ASP A 389 16.97 -30.35 -29.06
CA ASP A 389 16.50 -31.16 -30.19
C ASP A 389 15.09 -30.79 -30.68
N GLY A 390 14.50 -29.69 -30.15
CA GLY A 390 13.26 -29.10 -30.61
C GLY A 390 11.99 -29.70 -30.02
N VAL A 391 12.09 -30.59 -29.03
CA VAL A 391 10.92 -31.17 -28.32
C VAL A 391 10.30 -30.11 -27.41
N LEU A 392 8.98 -29.93 -27.47
CA LEU A 392 8.23 -29.07 -26.57
C LEU A 392 7.88 -29.84 -25.28
N VAL A 393 8.30 -29.31 -24.15
CA VAL A 393 8.10 -29.90 -22.82
C VAL A 393 7.38 -28.91 -21.90
N VAL A 394 6.70 -29.43 -20.89
CA VAL A 394 5.91 -28.59 -19.99
C VAL A 394 6.75 -28.27 -18.75
N MET A 395 7.13 -27.00 -18.62
CA MET A 395 7.94 -26.49 -17.52
C MET A 395 7.92 -24.96 -17.49
N HIS A 396 7.87 -24.40 -16.28
CA HIS A 396 7.88 -22.93 -16.10
C HIS A 396 9.29 -22.34 -16.24
N ASP A 397 10.22 -22.86 -15.46
CA ASP A 397 11.59 -22.31 -15.40
C ASP A 397 12.36 -22.65 -16.66
N ALA A 398 13.19 -21.72 -17.15
CA ALA A 398 14.14 -21.99 -18.23
C ALA A 398 15.27 -22.93 -17.79
N ASN A 399 15.55 -23.03 -16.47
CA ASN A 399 16.56 -23.87 -15.87
C ASN A 399 15.94 -25.03 -15.06
N LEU A 400 16.46 -26.22 -15.24
CA LEU A 400 15.94 -27.45 -14.63
C LEU A 400 16.23 -27.60 -13.12
N LYS A 401 17.07 -26.74 -12.54
CA LYS A 401 17.65 -26.94 -11.19
C LYS A 401 16.62 -27.00 -10.08
N ARG A 402 15.60 -26.15 -10.09
CA ARG A 402 14.65 -26.05 -8.98
C ARG A 402 13.81 -27.31 -8.79
N THR A 403 13.36 -27.89 -9.87
CA THR A 403 12.43 -29.05 -9.82
C THR A 403 13.12 -30.39 -9.97
N THR A 404 14.26 -30.46 -10.67
CA THR A 404 14.97 -31.73 -10.94
C THR A 404 16.35 -31.82 -10.32
N GLY A 405 16.91 -30.70 -9.85
CA GLY A 405 18.30 -30.65 -9.35
C GLY A 405 19.36 -30.51 -10.42
N LEU A 406 19.05 -30.63 -11.73
CA LEU A 406 19.99 -30.51 -12.83
C LEU A 406 20.23 -29.04 -13.19
N ASP A 407 21.43 -28.54 -12.99
CA ASP A 407 21.78 -27.13 -13.30
C ASP A 407 22.13 -26.96 -14.78
N LYS A 408 21.11 -27.00 -15.63
CA LYS A 408 21.17 -26.77 -17.09
C LYS A 408 19.92 -26.09 -17.59
N GLU A 409 20.07 -25.31 -18.66
CA GLU A 409 18.98 -24.69 -19.38
C GLU A 409 18.39 -25.64 -20.42
N PHE A 410 17.08 -25.53 -20.76
CA PHE A 410 16.42 -26.42 -21.72
C PHE A 410 17.07 -26.44 -23.10
N TRP A 411 17.56 -25.32 -23.59
CA TRP A 411 18.26 -25.27 -24.88
C TRP A 411 19.66 -25.89 -24.88
N GLN A 412 20.14 -26.37 -23.75
CA GLN A 412 21.44 -27.06 -23.60
C GLN A 412 21.30 -28.59 -23.51
N VAL A 413 20.09 -29.12 -23.45
CA VAL A 413 19.80 -30.54 -23.25
C VAL A 413 18.80 -31.07 -24.28
N THR A 414 18.93 -32.35 -24.65
CA THR A 414 17.93 -33.04 -25.44
C THR A 414 16.83 -33.64 -24.54
N TYR A 415 15.67 -33.94 -25.11
CA TYR A 415 14.59 -34.57 -24.33
C TYR A 415 15.01 -35.91 -23.75
N ASP A 416 15.76 -36.70 -24.51
CA ASP A 416 16.25 -38.00 -24.04
C ASP A 416 17.16 -37.88 -22.79
N GLU A 417 17.87 -36.79 -22.61
CA GLU A 417 18.70 -36.56 -21.41
C GLU A 417 17.89 -36.19 -20.15
N ILE A 418 16.64 -35.71 -20.31
CA ILE A 418 15.87 -35.16 -19.19
C ILE A 418 14.56 -35.88 -18.91
N LYS A 419 14.04 -36.72 -19.81
CA LYS A 419 12.73 -37.38 -19.71
C LYS A 419 12.58 -38.25 -18.47
N ASP A 420 13.67 -38.81 -17.94
CA ASP A 420 13.68 -39.71 -16.77
C ASP A 420 14.00 -38.99 -15.44
N LEU A 421 14.22 -37.66 -15.48
CA LEU A 421 14.50 -36.89 -14.28
C LEU A 421 13.27 -36.82 -13.39
N ASP A 422 13.50 -36.97 -12.08
CA ASP A 422 12.48 -36.76 -11.06
C ASP A 422 12.08 -35.28 -11.02
N ASN A 423 10.83 -34.97 -11.37
CA ASN A 423 10.25 -33.63 -11.41
C ASN A 423 9.15 -33.46 -10.35
N GLY A 424 9.05 -34.36 -9.38
CA GLY A 424 7.98 -34.33 -8.38
C GLY A 424 8.44 -34.31 -6.93
N SER A 425 9.57 -35.01 -6.60
CA SER A 425 10.04 -35.12 -5.21
C SER A 425 10.41 -33.79 -4.54
N TRP A 426 10.70 -32.75 -5.30
CA TRP A 426 10.92 -31.40 -4.75
C TRP A 426 9.69 -30.83 -4.06
N PHE A 427 8.50 -31.28 -4.49
CA PHE A 427 7.21 -30.88 -3.92
C PHE A 427 6.85 -31.79 -2.74
N ASP A 428 6.79 -33.09 -2.98
CA ASP A 428 6.57 -34.12 -1.95
C ASP A 428 7.12 -35.46 -2.43
N PRO A 429 7.78 -36.26 -1.59
CA PRO A 429 8.28 -37.59 -1.96
C PRO A 429 7.23 -38.56 -2.54
N ALA A 430 5.95 -38.34 -2.27
CA ALA A 430 4.86 -39.13 -2.86
C ALA A 430 4.75 -38.96 -4.39
N PHE A 431 5.33 -37.88 -4.96
CA PHE A 431 5.34 -37.61 -6.40
C PHE A 431 6.68 -37.94 -7.08
N ALA A 432 7.52 -38.78 -6.48
CA ALA A 432 8.82 -39.16 -7.05
C ALA A 432 8.74 -39.86 -8.41
N ASP A 433 7.57 -40.31 -8.82
CA ASP A 433 7.27 -40.90 -10.12
C ASP A 433 7.00 -39.89 -11.23
N GLN A 434 6.77 -38.59 -10.87
CA GLN A 434 6.49 -37.57 -11.85
C GLN A 434 7.74 -37.18 -12.66
N ARG A 435 7.54 -37.01 -13.95
CA ARG A 435 8.58 -36.70 -14.95
C ARG A 435 8.24 -35.42 -15.69
N ILE A 436 9.23 -34.89 -16.42
CA ILE A 436 8.99 -33.79 -17.35
C ILE A 436 8.18 -34.34 -18.54
N CYS A 437 6.93 -33.94 -18.65
CA CYS A 437 6.07 -34.39 -19.73
C CYS A 437 6.28 -33.49 -20.97
N THR A 438 6.04 -34.09 -22.14
CA THR A 438 5.93 -33.32 -23.39
C THR A 438 4.62 -32.57 -23.44
N LEU A 439 4.56 -31.50 -24.24
CA LEU A 439 3.31 -30.79 -24.52
C LEU A 439 2.22 -31.74 -25.09
N GLU A 440 2.62 -32.70 -25.95
CA GLU A 440 1.72 -33.69 -26.53
C GLU A 440 1.11 -34.59 -25.46
N GLU A 441 1.90 -35.08 -24.51
CA GLU A 441 1.42 -35.86 -23.36
C GLU A 441 0.47 -35.07 -22.47
N ALA A 442 0.81 -33.81 -22.18
CA ALA A 442 -0.04 -32.93 -21.37
C ALA A 442 -1.40 -32.69 -22.06
N LEU A 443 -1.37 -32.34 -23.35
CA LEU A 443 -2.61 -32.13 -24.12
C LEU A 443 -3.44 -33.41 -24.22
N ALA A 444 -2.80 -34.58 -24.36
CA ALA A 444 -3.50 -35.85 -24.38
C ALA A 444 -4.18 -36.16 -23.04
N SER A 445 -3.60 -35.76 -21.90
CA SER A 445 -4.18 -35.96 -20.57
C SER A 445 -5.39 -35.07 -20.30
N VAL A 446 -5.46 -33.89 -20.90
CA VAL A 446 -6.49 -32.86 -20.62
C VAL A 446 -7.60 -32.82 -21.68
N SER A 447 -7.34 -33.29 -22.91
CA SER A 447 -8.26 -33.10 -24.05
C SER A 447 -9.49 -34.02 -24.09
N TYR A 448 -9.73 -34.87 -23.10
CA TYR A 448 -10.85 -35.85 -23.07
C TYR A 448 -11.79 -35.68 -21.87
N THR A 449 -11.78 -34.54 -21.25
CA THR A 449 -12.75 -34.13 -20.24
C THR A 449 -13.65 -33.03 -20.77
#